data_21d5208192772685e178ffc009a156c3
#
_entry.id   21d5208192772685e178ffc009a156c3
#
_cell.length_a   1.000
_cell.length_b   1.000
_cell.length_c   1.000
_cell.angle_alpha   90.00
_cell.angle_beta   90.00
_cell.angle_gamma   90.00
#
_symmetry.space_group_name_H-M   'P 1'
#
loop_
_entity.id
_entity.type
_entity.pdbx_description
1 polymer ?
#
loop_
_entity_poly.entity_id
_entity_poly.type
_entity_poly.pdbx_seq_one_letter_code
_entity_poly.pdbx_strand_id
1 'polypeptide(L)'
;MTLSWRAGGILLGVVFFAAVLLVKPIGVSTQFVIFDGIIWDAIEKTVVVESAETKSGFTSSNAYLAKSGGKYAKAVANPWNYSFVFVLAMMLGAFVSMVMRGGNARGEINMPAVWRSNFGESAAKRYLAAFLAGFVVLYGARLAGGCTSGHMMSGIMQTAISGYIFALGAFVAGIPTALYLFRKEA
;
A
#
# COMPACT_ATOMS: atom_id res chain seq x y z
N MET A 1 17.38 13.59 15.41
CA MET A 1 18.24 13.42 14.22
C MET A 1 17.37 13.18 13.00
N THR A 2 17.55 13.97 11.93
CA THR A 2 16.87 13.74 10.64
C THR A 2 17.91 13.25 9.64
N LEU A 3 17.65 12.12 8.99
CA LEU A 3 18.48 11.65 7.89
C LEU A 3 18.36 12.63 6.71
N SER A 4 19.48 12.89 6.02
CA SER A 4 19.40 13.59 4.75
C SER A 4 18.57 12.77 3.75
N TRP A 5 17.92 13.43 2.80
CA TRP A 5 17.09 12.75 1.80
C TRP A 5 17.88 11.69 1.00
N ARG A 6 19.17 11.94 0.74
CA ARG A 6 20.06 10.99 0.05
C ARG A 6 20.32 9.74 0.90
N ALA A 7 20.72 9.93 2.16
CA ALA A 7 20.97 8.81 3.07
C ALA A 7 19.69 7.99 3.32
N GLY A 8 18.56 8.67 3.49
CA GLY A 8 17.25 8.03 3.63
C GLY A 8 16.84 7.22 2.40
N GLY A 9 17.05 7.77 1.20
CA GLY A 9 16.76 7.09 -0.06
C GLY A 9 17.63 5.85 -0.29
N ILE A 10 18.94 5.96 -0.05
CA ILE A 10 19.88 4.82 -0.16
C ILE A 10 19.49 3.72 0.84
N LEU A 11 19.27 4.07 2.11
CA LEU A 11 18.90 3.11 3.14
C LEU A 11 17.59 2.40 2.81
N LEU A 12 16.58 3.14 2.36
CA LEU A 12 15.30 2.58 1.93
C LEU A 12 15.49 1.59 0.77
N GLY A 13 16.27 1.99 -0.25
CA GLY A 13 16.57 1.13 -1.41
C GLY A 13 17.28 -0.16 -1.01
N VAL A 14 18.30 -0.07 -0.14
CA VAL A 14 19.03 -1.25 0.36
C VAL A 14 18.12 -2.18 1.15
N VAL A 15 17.30 -1.64 2.06
CA VAL A 15 16.35 -2.46 2.86
C VAL A 15 15.32 -3.15 1.97
N PHE A 16 14.76 -2.44 0.97
CA PHE A 16 13.83 -3.05 0.01
C PHE A 16 14.49 -4.13 -0.83
N PHE A 17 15.68 -3.87 -1.34
CA PHE A 17 16.44 -4.85 -2.11
C PHE A 17 16.72 -6.10 -1.28
N ALA A 18 17.18 -5.94 -0.05
CA ALA A 18 17.42 -7.05 0.87
C ALA A 18 16.13 -7.84 1.16
N ALA A 19 15.00 -7.17 1.37
CA ALA A 19 13.72 -7.83 1.61
C ALA A 19 13.26 -8.69 0.41
N VAL A 20 13.45 -8.18 -0.81
CA VAL A 20 13.11 -8.92 -2.04
C VAL A 20 14.06 -10.10 -2.25
N LEU A 21 15.36 -9.90 -2.01
CA LEU A 21 16.39 -10.91 -2.22
C LEU A 21 16.31 -12.06 -1.20
N LEU A 22 16.12 -11.72 0.08
CA LEU A 22 16.22 -12.70 1.19
C LEU A 22 14.90 -13.39 1.50
N VAL A 23 13.77 -12.78 1.18
CA VAL A 23 12.46 -13.29 1.57
C VAL A 23 11.53 -13.45 0.37
N LYS A 24 10.93 -12.37 -0.11
CA LYS A 24 10.07 -12.34 -1.31
C LYS A 24 9.70 -10.90 -1.70
N PRO A 25 9.19 -10.72 -2.94
CA PRO A 25 8.64 -9.46 -3.40
C PRO A 25 7.52 -8.93 -2.49
N ILE A 26 7.48 -7.62 -2.31
CA ILE A 26 6.57 -6.93 -1.41
C ILE A 26 5.31 -6.48 -2.17
N GLY A 27 4.14 -6.67 -1.55
CA GLY A 27 2.87 -6.15 -2.05
C GLY A 27 1.98 -5.75 -0.88
N VAL A 28 1.71 -4.45 -0.76
CA VAL A 28 0.99 -3.90 0.40
C VAL A 28 -0.52 -3.90 0.21
N SER A 29 -1.02 -3.44 -0.94
CA SER A 29 -2.47 -3.25 -1.15
C SER A 29 -3.30 -4.54 -1.09
N THR A 30 -2.71 -5.68 -1.42
CA THR A 30 -3.38 -6.98 -1.30
C THR A 30 -3.65 -7.35 0.15
N GLN A 31 -2.85 -6.85 1.09
CA GLN A 31 -3.03 -7.13 2.51
C GLN A 31 -4.28 -6.45 3.08
N PHE A 32 -4.70 -5.30 2.53
CA PHE A 32 -5.99 -4.69 2.88
C PHE A 32 -7.16 -5.57 2.45
N VAL A 33 -7.10 -6.14 1.24
CA VAL A 33 -8.15 -7.08 0.76
C VAL A 33 -8.16 -8.37 1.59
N ILE A 34 -6.99 -8.85 2.00
CA ILE A 34 -6.90 -10.03 2.90
C ILE A 34 -7.48 -9.67 4.26
N PHE A 35 -7.21 -8.48 4.78
CA PHE A 35 -7.78 -8.02 6.05
C PHE A 35 -9.31 -7.90 5.98
N ASP A 36 -9.85 -7.32 4.91
CA ASP A 36 -11.30 -7.29 4.66
C ASP A 36 -11.86 -8.72 4.57
N GLY A 37 -11.15 -9.62 3.90
CA GLY A 37 -11.50 -11.04 3.82
C GLY A 37 -11.52 -11.73 5.18
N ILE A 38 -10.57 -11.42 6.07
CA ILE A 38 -10.53 -11.95 7.46
C ILE A 38 -11.76 -11.49 8.25
N ILE A 39 -12.10 -10.18 8.14
CA ILE A 39 -13.28 -9.63 8.83
C ILE A 39 -14.56 -10.29 8.30
N TRP A 40 -14.66 -10.42 6.98
CA TRP A 40 -15.83 -11.04 6.36
C TRP A 40 -15.97 -12.51 6.72
N ASP A 41 -14.89 -13.28 6.66
CA ASP A 41 -14.89 -14.70 7.04
C ASP A 41 -15.18 -14.90 8.53
N ALA A 42 -14.81 -13.96 9.39
CA ALA A 42 -15.18 -13.98 10.82
C ALA A 42 -16.68 -13.78 11.05
N ILE A 43 -17.37 -13.04 10.16
CA ILE A 43 -18.81 -12.79 10.21
C ILE A 43 -19.56 -13.94 9.52
N GLU A 44 -19.11 -14.34 8.36
CA GLU A 44 -19.73 -15.33 7.48
C GLU A 44 -18.73 -16.44 7.15
N LYS A 45 -18.67 -17.47 8.00
CA LYS A 45 -17.69 -18.58 7.97
C LYS A 45 -17.64 -19.43 6.69
N THR A 46 -18.29 -18.95 5.63
CA THR A 46 -18.36 -19.62 4.31
C THR A 46 -17.56 -18.93 3.22
N VAL A 47 -16.90 -17.82 3.56
CA VAL A 47 -16.15 -17.02 2.57
C VAL A 47 -14.89 -17.75 2.11
N VAL A 48 -14.19 -18.42 3.02
CA VAL A 48 -13.03 -19.24 2.73
C VAL A 48 -13.30 -20.68 3.11
N VAL A 49 -13.12 -21.60 2.16
CA VAL A 49 -13.37 -23.05 2.33
C VAL A 49 -12.12 -23.82 1.90
N GLU A 50 -11.86 -24.92 2.58
CA GLU A 50 -10.84 -25.87 2.14
C GLU A 50 -11.28 -26.56 0.84
N SER A 51 -10.35 -26.71 -0.10
CA SER A 51 -10.61 -27.37 -1.38
C SER A 51 -9.35 -28.09 -1.85
N ALA A 52 -9.46 -29.40 -1.97
CA ALA A 52 -8.38 -30.26 -2.48
C ALA A 52 -8.07 -30.00 -3.97
N GLU A 53 -8.98 -29.37 -4.70
CA GLU A 53 -8.82 -29.11 -6.14
C GLU A 53 -7.90 -27.90 -6.42
N THR A 54 -7.66 -27.05 -5.42
CA THR A 54 -6.83 -25.85 -5.59
C THR A 54 -5.39 -26.09 -5.14
N LYS A 55 -4.43 -25.48 -5.85
CA LYS A 55 -3.00 -25.59 -5.51
C LYS A 55 -2.66 -25.13 -4.09
N SER A 56 -3.46 -24.25 -3.51
CA SER A 56 -3.25 -23.74 -2.16
C SER A 56 -3.94 -24.54 -1.06
N GLY A 57 -4.83 -25.46 -1.40
CA GLY A 57 -5.71 -26.16 -0.48
C GLY A 57 -6.92 -25.33 0.00
N PHE A 58 -7.12 -24.12 -0.51
CA PHE A 58 -8.19 -23.20 -0.12
C PHE A 58 -8.84 -22.56 -1.35
N THR A 59 -10.13 -22.33 -1.28
CA THR A 59 -10.90 -21.55 -2.27
C THR A 59 -11.79 -20.54 -1.57
N SER A 60 -12.49 -19.71 -2.35
CA SER A 60 -13.43 -18.70 -1.82
C SER A 60 -14.61 -18.54 -2.75
N SER A 61 -15.77 -18.21 -2.18
CA SER A 61 -16.93 -17.72 -2.93
C SER A 61 -16.66 -16.39 -3.64
N ASN A 62 -15.69 -15.60 -3.14
CA ASN A 62 -15.26 -14.36 -3.75
C ASN A 62 -14.22 -14.64 -4.86
N ALA A 63 -14.56 -14.25 -6.11
CA ALA A 63 -13.72 -14.46 -7.29
C ALA A 63 -12.30 -13.85 -7.16
N TYR A 64 -12.13 -12.76 -6.41
CA TYR A 64 -10.81 -12.18 -6.19
C TYR A 64 -9.97 -13.02 -5.23
N LEU A 65 -10.56 -13.51 -4.14
CA LEU A 65 -9.84 -14.37 -3.18
C LEU A 65 -9.51 -15.74 -3.77
N ALA A 66 -10.35 -16.25 -4.68
CA ALA A 66 -10.11 -17.51 -5.40
C ALA A 66 -8.99 -17.43 -6.44
N LYS A 67 -8.56 -16.19 -6.84
CA LYS A 67 -7.48 -16.01 -7.83
C LYS A 67 -6.18 -16.72 -7.43
N SER A 68 -5.35 -17.00 -8.46
CA SER A 68 -4.03 -17.60 -8.30
C SER A 68 -4.05 -18.96 -7.58
N GLY A 69 -5.07 -19.77 -7.86
CA GLY A 69 -5.24 -21.10 -7.25
C GLY A 69 -5.54 -21.03 -5.76
N GLY A 70 -6.29 -20.02 -5.31
CA GLY A 70 -6.71 -19.86 -3.92
C GLY A 70 -5.64 -19.27 -2.98
N LYS A 71 -4.57 -18.69 -3.52
CA LYS A 71 -3.47 -18.10 -2.72
C LYS A 71 -3.95 -17.04 -1.73
N TYR A 72 -4.91 -16.21 -2.13
CA TYR A 72 -5.44 -15.16 -1.26
C TYR A 72 -6.42 -15.75 -0.22
N ALA A 73 -7.22 -16.74 -0.59
CA ALA A 73 -8.05 -17.48 0.35
C ALA A 73 -7.20 -18.15 1.46
N LYS A 74 -6.10 -18.79 1.08
CA LYS A 74 -5.11 -19.33 2.04
C LYS A 74 -4.56 -18.24 2.97
N ALA A 75 -4.31 -17.03 2.45
CA ALA A 75 -3.78 -15.93 3.27
C ALA A 75 -4.83 -15.36 4.22
N VAL A 76 -6.12 -15.46 3.91
CA VAL A 76 -7.23 -15.15 4.83
C VAL A 76 -7.31 -16.21 5.93
N ALA A 77 -7.28 -17.50 5.58
CA ALA A 77 -7.29 -18.60 6.54
C ALA A 77 -6.06 -18.59 7.48
N ASN A 78 -4.91 -18.11 6.96
CA ASN A 78 -3.64 -18.06 7.71
C ASN A 78 -3.05 -16.64 7.64
N PRO A 79 -3.56 -15.69 8.45
CA PRO A 79 -3.20 -14.28 8.35
C PRO A 79 -1.75 -13.98 8.77
N TRP A 80 -1.16 -14.77 9.64
CA TRP A 80 0.21 -14.59 10.12
C TRP A 80 1.24 -14.99 9.07
N ASN A 81 1.20 -14.34 7.92
CA ASN A 81 2.18 -14.51 6.86
C ASN A 81 3.10 -13.29 6.74
N TYR A 82 4.26 -13.48 6.10
CA TYR A 82 5.26 -12.43 5.93
C TYR A 82 4.70 -11.09 5.44
N SER A 83 3.81 -11.11 4.43
CA SER A 83 3.31 -9.86 3.84
C SER A 83 2.38 -9.10 4.78
N PHE A 84 1.60 -9.78 5.60
CA PHE A 84 0.74 -9.17 6.61
C PHE A 84 1.58 -8.59 7.76
N VAL A 85 2.53 -9.40 8.27
CA VAL A 85 3.48 -8.96 9.31
C VAL A 85 4.32 -7.78 8.82
N PHE A 86 4.72 -7.77 7.54
CA PHE A 86 5.46 -6.66 6.94
C PHE A 86 4.67 -5.34 7.00
N VAL A 87 3.36 -5.36 6.70
CA VAL A 87 2.51 -4.15 6.79
C VAL A 87 2.40 -3.64 8.24
N LEU A 88 2.22 -4.55 9.20
CA LEU A 88 2.22 -4.18 10.62
C LEU A 88 3.58 -3.61 11.06
N ALA A 89 4.68 -4.23 10.63
CA ALA A 89 6.03 -3.77 10.93
C ALA A 89 6.32 -2.37 10.33
N MET A 90 5.77 -2.05 9.14
CA MET A 90 5.88 -0.69 8.59
C MET A 90 5.21 0.36 9.49
N MET A 91 4.02 0.07 10.03
CA MET A 91 3.34 0.98 10.95
C MET A 91 4.14 1.17 12.24
N LEU A 92 4.67 0.08 12.81
CA LEU A 92 5.55 0.13 13.99
C LEU A 92 6.84 0.92 13.70
N GLY A 93 7.46 0.70 12.54
CA GLY A 93 8.66 1.42 12.13
C GLY A 93 8.42 2.93 11.98
N ALA A 94 7.29 3.32 11.40
CA ALA A 94 6.90 4.72 11.32
C ALA A 94 6.67 5.33 12.71
N PHE A 95 6.00 4.62 13.61
CA PHE A 95 5.80 5.04 14.99
C PHE A 95 7.14 5.20 15.75
N VAL A 96 8.03 4.22 15.66
CA VAL A 96 9.37 4.29 16.27
C VAL A 96 10.16 5.48 15.72
N SER A 97 10.13 5.69 14.40
CA SER A 97 10.78 6.85 13.76
C SER A 97 10.24 8.18 14.28
N MET A 98 8.92 8.27 14.50
CA MET A 98 8.28 9.47 15.06
C MET A 98 8.73 9.72 16.50
N VAL A 99 8.76 8.68 17.33
CA VAL A 99 9.22 8.78 18.73
C VAL A 99 10.69 9.19 18.79
N MET A 100 11.57 8.59 17.98
CA MET A 100 12.99 8.92 17.93
C MET A 100 13.26 10.37 17.47
N ARG A 101 12.36 10.98 16.72
CA ARG A 101 12.43 12.39 16.30
C ARG A 101 11.98 13.37 17.35
N GLY A 102 11.54 12.92 18.52
CA GLY A 102 11.08 13.78 19.61
C GLY A 102 9.62 14.23 19.52
N GLY A 103 8.81 13.59 18.70
CA GLY A 103 7.34 13.67 18.74
C GLY A 103 6.68 15.05 18.43
N ASN A 104 7.46 16.08 18.08
CA ASN A 104 6.97 17.47 18.01
C ASN A 104 6.31 17.87 16.67
N ALA A 105 5.84 16.91 15.88
CA ALA A 105 5.13 17.20 14.61
C ALA A 105 3.63 17.56 14.83
N ARG A 106 3.20 17.87 16.04
CA ARG A 106 1.77 18.07 16.37
C ARG A 106 1.09 19.21 15.59
N GLY A 107 1.84 20.23 15.19
CA GLY A 107 1.25 21.40 14.47
C GLY A 107 0.90 21.14 13.00
N GLU A 108 1.62 20.25 12.31
CA GLU A 108 1.44 20.00 10.87
C GLU A 108 0.74 18.67 10.54
N ILE A 109 0.49 17.81 11.53
CA ILE A 109 -0.10 16.48 11.31
C ILE A 109 -1.47 16.59 10.64
N ASN A 110 -2.29 17.53 11.12
CA ASN A 110 -3.67 17.64 10.66
C ASN A 110 -3.82 18.53 9.42
N MET A 111 -2.88 19.43 9.15
CA MET A 111 -3.01 20.42 8.08
C MET A 111 -1.64 20.85 7.54
N PRO A 112 -1.09 20.13 6.54
CA PRO A 112 0.14 20.55 5.87
C PRO A 112 0.02 21.93 5.24
N ALA A 113 1.11 22.68 5.21
CA ALA A 113 1.15 24.02 4.65
C ALA A 113 0.66 24.05 3.19
N VAL A 114 1.11 23.11 2.38
CA VAL A 114 0.69 22.96 0.97
C VAL A 114 -0.82 22.78 0.80
N TRP A 115 -1.48 22.07 1.72
CA TRP A 115 -2.94 21.94 1.67
C TRP A 115 -3.62 23.26 2.03
N ARG A 116 -3.13 23.89 3.11
CA ARG A 116 -3.70 25.13 3.63
C ARG A 116 -3.66 26.27 2.62
N SER A 117 -2.55 26.43 1.89
CA SER A 117 -2.38 27.45 0.88
C SER A 117 -3.30 27.28 -0.33
N ASN A 118 -3.61 26.03 -0.72
CA ASN A 118 -4.42 25.75 -1.91
C ASN A 118 -5.93 25.60 -1.61
N PHE A 119 -6.29 24.97 -0.47
CA PHE A 119 -7.67 24.54 -0.17
C PHE A 119 -8.25 25.12 1.12
N GLY A 120 -7.45 25.91 1.87
CA GLY A 120 -7.86 26.54 3.14
C GLY A 120 -7.77 25.59 4.34
N GLU A 121 -8.26 26.06 5.50
CA GLU A 121 -8.01 25.46 6.82
C GLU A 121 -9.05 24.41 7.27
N SER A 122 -9.93 23.95 6.39
CA SER A 122 -10.96 22.98 6.77
C SER A 122 -10.42 21.56 6.86
N ALA A 123 -10.28 21.03 8.06
CA ALA A 123 -9.85 19.65 8.31
C ALA A 123 -10.86 18.64 7.73
N ALA A 124 -12.16 18.90 7.81
CA ALA A 124 -13.19 18.02 7.26
C ALA A 124 -13.06 17.87 5.73
N LYS A 125 -12.83 18.97 5.00
CA LYS A 125 -12.59 18.94 3.55
C LYS A 125 -11.34 18.09 3.23
N ARG A 126 -10.27 18.24 4.00
CA ARG A 126 -9.04 17.46 3.80
C ARG A 126 -9.27 15.98 4.03
N TYR A 127 -9.94 15.60 5.11
CA TYR A 127 -10.20 14.18 5.38
C TYR A 127 -11.12 13.55 4.35
N LEU A 128 -12.16 14.27 3.91
CA LEU A 128 -13.04 13.81 2.83
C LEU A 128 -12.26 13.64 1.52
N ALA A 129 -11.45 14.63 1.14
CA ALA A 129 -10.62 14.54 -0.06
C ALA A 129 -9.61 13.39 0.01
N ALA A 130 -8.96 13.19 1.17
CA ALA A 130 -8.04 12.08 1.37
C ALA A 130 -8.74 10.71 1.29
N PHE A 131 -9.95 10.60 1.84
CA PHE A 131 -10.75 9.38 1.76
C PHE A 131 -11.13 9.06 0.31
N LEU A 132 -11.67 10.04 -0.42
CA LEU A 132 -12.06 9.87 -1.83
C LEU A 132 -10.85 9.56 -2.72
N ALA A 133 -9.73 10.27 -2.52
CA ALA A 133 -8.50 9.99 -3.24
C ALA A 133 -7.97 8.57 -2.94
N GLY A 134 -8.00 8.15 -1.69
CA GLY A 134 -7.63 6.79 -1.29
C GLY A 134 -8.50 5.72 -1.95
N PHE A 135 -9.80 5.95 -2.03
CA PHE A 135 -10.73 5.07 -2.73
C PHE A 135 -10.40 4.95 -4.23
N VAL A 136 -10.18 6.07 -4.91
CA VAL A 136 -9.83 6.09 -6.34
C VAL A 136 -8.49 5.37 -6.59
N VAL A 137 -7.48 5.62 -5.73
CA VAL A 137 -6.16 4.96 -5.82
C VAL A 137 -6.29 3.45 -5.62
N LEU A 138 -7.06 3.01 -4.63
CA LEU A 138 -7.25 1.58 -4.39
C LEU A 138 -8.02 0.92 -5.53
N TYR A 139 -9.05 1.57 -6.07
CA TYR A 139 -9.79 1.10 -7.24
C TYR A 139 -8.87 0.94 -8.45
N GLY A 140 -8.06 1.96 -8.77
CA GLY A 140 -7.06 1.90 -9.84
C GLY A 140 -6.04 0.77 -9.64
N ALA A 141 -5.57 0.56 -8.39
CA ALA A 141 -4.68 -0.54 -8.06
C ALA A 141 -5.32 -1.93 -8.27
N ARG A 142 -6.64 -2.04 -8.07
CA ARG A 142 -7.37 -3.30 -8.35
C ARG A 142 -7.49 -3.56 -9.85
N LEU A 143 -7.79 -2.53 -10.66
CA LEU A 143 -7.81 -2.61 -12.12
C LEU A 143 -6.44 -3.00 -12.69
N ALA A 144 -5.38 -2.37 -12.20
CA ALA A 144 -4.01 -2.66 -12.63
C ALA A 144 -3.47 -4.02 -12.15
N GLY A 145 -4.18 -4.71 -11.26
CA GLY A 145 -3.74 -5.98 -10.68
C GLY A 145 -2.67 -5.86 -9.59
N GLY A 146 -2.35 -4.65 -9.14
CA GLY A 146 -1.39 -4.38 -8.07
C GLY A 146 -1.20 -2.88 -7.83
N CYS A 147 -0.56 -2.54 -6.73
CA CYS A 147 -0.25 -1.15 -6.37
C CYS A 147 1.20 -0.78 -6.70
N THR A 148 1.58 0.46 -6.36
CA THR A 148 2.94 0.97 -6.52
C THR A 148 4.00 0.07 -5.88
N SER A 149 3.76 -0.46 -4.68
CA SER A 149 4.69 -1.38 -4.02
C SER A 149 4.86 -2.71 -4.77
N GLY A 150 3.79 -3.22 -5.37
CA GLY A 150 3.83 -4.46 -6.16
C GLY A 150 4.44 -4.26 -7.55
N HIS A 151 3.98 -3.26 -8.30
CA HIS A 151 4.43 -3.00 -9.67
C HIS A 151 5.74 -2.22 -9.72
N MET A 152 5.82 -1.04 -9.09
CA MET A 152 7.01 -0.21 -9.21
C MET A 152 8.15 -0.74 -8.34
N MET A 153 7.94 -0.94 -7.04
CA MET A 153 9.05 -1.34 -6.16
C MET A 153 9.46 -2.79 -6.42
N SER A 154 8.55 -3.73 -6.24
CA SER A 154 8.88 -5.16 -6.42
C SER A 154 8.99 -5.56 -7.88
N GLY A 155 8.13 -5.05 -8.76
CA GLY A 155 8.11 -5.41 -10.18
C GLY A 155 9.35 -4.90 -10.92
N ILE A 156 9.75 -3.64 -10.72
CA ILE A 156 10.95 -3.07 -11.34
C ILE A 156 12.23 -3.77 -10.83
N MET A 157 12.31 -4.09 -9.53
CA MET A 157 13.42 -4.87 -8.98
C MET A 157 13.55 -6.26 -9.61
N GLN A 158 12.44 -6.82 -10.09
CA GLN A 158 12.39 -8.09 -10.81
C GLN A 158 12.41 -7.93 -12.34
N THR A 159 12.70 -6.71 -12.84
CA THR A 159 12.71 -6.36 -14.26
C THR A 159 11.41 -6.64 -15.00
N ALA A 160 10.27 -6.64 -14.28
CA ALA A 160 8.96 -6.88 -14.88
C ALA A 160 8.51 -5.67 -15.72
N ILE A 161 8.21 -5.87 -16.99
CA ILE A 161 7.75 -4.83 -17.93
C ILE A 161 6.50 -4.11 -17.40
N SER A 162 5.60 -4.84 -16.75
CA SER A 162 4.40 -4.27 -16.11
C SER A 162 4.72 -3.20 -15.07
N GLY A 163 5.85 -3.30 -14.38
CA GLY A 163 6.32 -2.31 -13.41
C GLY A 163 6.68 -0.99 -14.07
N TYR A 164 7.38 -1.04 -15.21
CA TYR A 164 7.75 0.16 -15.97
C TYR A 164 6.54 0.85 -16.60
N ILE A 165 5.62 0.07 -17.20
CA ILE A 165 4.38 0.61 -17.77
C ILE A 165 3.52 1.26 -16.67
N PHE A 166 3.40 0.61 -15.51
CA PHE A 166 2.68 1.18 -14.37
C PHE A 166 3.32 2.50 -13.91
N ALA A 167 4.64 2.55 -13.80
CA ALA A 167 5.38 3.76 -13.42
C ALA A 167 5.12 4.90 -14.42
N LEU A 168 5.23 4.60 -15.72
CA LEU A 168 4.96 5.59 -16.78
C LEU A 168 3.54 6.16 -16.65
N GLY A 169 2.52 5.32 -16.54
CA GLY A 169 1.13 5.75 -16.38
C GLY A 169 0.90 6.58 -15.12
N ALA A 170 1.49 6.16 -13.98
CA ALA A 170 1.39 6.86 -12.72
C ALA A 170 2.01 8.27 -12.78
N PHE A 171 3.17 8.43 -13.40
CA PHE A 171 3.82 9.74 -13.50
C PHE A 171 3.17 10.63 -14.57
N VAL A 172 2.76 10.09 -15.71
CA VAL A 172 2.05 10.84 -16.77
C VAL A 172 0.72 11.42 -16.25
N ALA A 173 0.00 10.70 -15.38
CA ALA A 173 -1.22 11.21 -14.78
C ALA A 173 -0.96 12.02 -13.50
N GLY A 174 -0.05 11.55 -12.65
CA GLY A 174 0.18 12.12 -11.32
C GLY A 174 0.85 13.50 -11.35
N ILE A 175 1.86 13.70 -12.20
CA ILE A 175 2.58 14.99 -12.26
C ILE A 175 1.65 16.13 -12.70
N PRO A 176 0.93 16.04 -13.83
CA PRO A 176 0.00 17.12 -14.22
C PRO A 176 -1.10 17.36 -13.19
N THR A 177 -1.62 16.29 -12.58
CA THR A 177 -2.64 16.41 -11.54
C THR A 177 -2.10 17.15 -10.31
N ALA A 178 -0.90 16.82 -9.86
CA ALA A 178 -0.25 17.50 -8.74
C ALA A 178 0.01 18.98 -9.03
N LEU A 179 0.55 19.29 -10.21
CA LEU A 179 0.79 20.68 -10.65
C LEU A 179 -0.52 21.48 -10.76
N TYR A 180 -1.60 20.86 -11.21
CA TYR A 180 -2.91 21.52 -11.28
C TYR A 180 -3.51 21.79 -9.89
N LEU A 181 -3.48 20.77 -9.01
CA LEU A 181 -4.09 20.86 -7.68
C LEU A 181 -3.32 21.78 -6.72
N PHE A 182 -1.98 21.79 -6.82
CA PHE A 182 -1.10 22.56 -5.92
C PHE A 182 -0.45 23.76 -6.62
N ARG A 183 -1.17 24.39 -7.54
CA ARG A 183 -0.68 25.46 -8.41
C ARG A 183 -0.16 26.71 -7.68
N LYS A 184 -0.61 26.95 -6.44
CA LYS A 184 -0.20 28.14 -5.67
C LYS A 184 1.20 28.03 -5.05
N GLU A 185 1.80 26.84 -5.07
CA GLU A 185 3.14 26.62 -4.51
C GLU A 185 4.12 25.95 -5.51
N ALA A 186 3.68 25.83 -6.79
CA ALA A 186 4.51 25.24 -7.85
C ALA A 186 5.34 26.36 -8.58
#